data_c356faca20d84ee8f81ccf713399734f
#
_entry.id   c356faca20d84ee8f81ccf713399734f
#
_cell.length_a   1.000
_cell.length_b   1.000
_cell.length_c   1.000
_cell.angle_alpha   90.00
_cell.angle_beta   90.00
_cell.angle_gamma   90.00
#
_symmetry.space_group_name_H-M   'P 1'
#
loop_
_entity.id
_entity.type
_entity.pdbx_description
1 polymer ?
#
loop_
_entity_poly.entity_id
_entity_poly.type
_entity_poly.pdbx_seq_one_letter_code
_entity_poly.pdbx_strand_id
1 'polypeptide(L)'
;MMSDLVLYRRLLRQARPHWILFVGLLVLGLLGSLIALLNPVPLKIVVDSVLGTRPLPAFLAPLLPEAVARSPAAILFGAIGMLLVVSALGQLQGLGGTLLRTYLGERLVLDFRARLVNQVQRLSLSYHDSRGTADSIYRIQQDAQAIQSLLVDGAMPALSAAITLSTMIAVTARLDGHLALVALCICPPLAFLSRAYRPRVRKQARQVKKLESSALAVVQETLGALRVVKAFGQEARETERFMHRASEGMTARLRLALLQGRYGALLGLTTALGTAVVLLIGVGHVRSGVLSLGQLLMVMGYLGQLYQPLKTI
;
A
#
# COMPACT_ATOMS: atom_id res chain seq x y z
N MET A 1 4.16 -10.69 -20.44
CA MET A 1 2.86 -9.99 -20.44
C MET A 1 1.66 -10.90 -20.78
N MET A 2 1.68 -11.71 -21.83
CA MET A 2 0.55 -12.64 -22.12
C MET A 2 0.40 -13.76 -21.08
N SER A 3 1.48 -14.26 -20.49
CA SER A 3 1.46 -15.27 -19.43
C SER A 3 0.83 -14.77 -18.13
N ASP A 4 1.05 -13.50 -17.79
CA ASP A 4 0.56 -12.91 -16.54
C ASP A 4 -0.97 -12.72 -16.58
N LEU A 5 -1.54 -12.30 -17.71
CA LEU A 5 -2.98 -12.14 -17.90
C LEU A 5 -3.74 -13.48 -17.80
N VAL A 6 -3.17 -14.55 -18.36
CA VAL A 6 -3.74 -15.89 -18.25
C VAL A 6 -3.69 -16.40 -16.82
N LEU A 7 -2.61 -16.10 -16.10
CA LEU A 7 -2.45 -16.43 -14.68
C LEU A 7 -3.51 -15.70 -13.83
N TYR A 8 -3.65 -14.36 -14.00
CA TYR A 8 -4.67 -13.57 -13.31
C TYR A 8 -6.09 -14.06 -13.58
N ARG A 9 -6.41 -14.42 -14.84
CA ARG A 9 -7.72 -14.96 -15.18
C ARG A 9 -8.01 -16.30 -14.48
N ARG A 10 -7.01 -17.18 -14.36
CA ARG A 10 -7.14 -18.45 -13.62
C ARG A 10 -7.33 -18.22 -12.13
N LEU A 11 -6.55 -17.30 -11.52
CA LEU A 11 -6.65 -16.95 -10.12
C LEU A 11 -8.02 -16.33 -9.79
N LEU A 12 -8.51 -15.40 -10.62
CA LEU A 12 -9.84 -14.82 -10.48
C LEU A 12 -10.96 -15.85 -10.59
N ARG A 13 -10.80 -16.86 -11.46
CA ARG A 13 -11.77 -17.97 -11.56
C ARG A 13 -11.81 -18.82 -10.29
N GLN A 14 -10.68 -18.98 -9.61
CA GLN A 14 -10.60 -19.70 -8.32
C GLN A 14 -11.14 -18.88 -7.15
N ALA A 15 -11.06 -17.55 -7.24
CA ALA A 15 -11.59 -16.62 -6.24
C ALA A 15 -13.13 -16.39 -6.36
N ARG A 16 -13.77 -16.92 -7.41
CA ARG A 16 -15.22 -16.78 -7.65
C ARG A 16 -16.12 -17.10 -6.45
N PRO A 17 -15.86 -18.14 -5.60
CA PRO A 17 -16.72 -18.41 -4.44
C PRO A 17 -16.76 -17.25 -3.43
N HIS A 18 -15.73 -16.41 -3.40
CA HIS A 18 -15.56 -15.31 -2.45
C HIS A 18 -15.82 -13.92 -3.02
N TRP A 19 -16.49 -13.82 -4.18
CA TRP A 19 -16.72 -12.53 -4.87
C TRP A 19 -17.41 -11.48 -3.99
N ILE A 20 -18.28 -11.90 -3.07
CA ILE A 20 -18.97 -11.02 -2.12
C ILE A 20 -17.95 -10.30 -1.22
N LEU A 21 -16.92 -11.00 -0.76
CA LEU A 21 -15.87 -10.41 0.08
C LEU A 21 -15.00 -9.44 -0.72
N PHE A 22 -14.73 -9.73 -2.01
CA PHE A 22 -14.04 -8.79 -2.91
C PHE A 22 -14.86 -7.52 -3.15
N VAL A 23 -16.17 -7.66 -3.37
CA VAL A 23 -17.08 -6.51 -3.48
C VAL A 23 -17.11 -5.73 -2.17
N GLY A 24 -17.18 -6.41 -1.01
CA GLY A 24 -17.11 -5.78 0.30
C GLY A 24 -15.82 -4.96 0.50
N LEU A 25 -14.65 -5.49 0.10
CA LEU A 25 -13.39 -4.76 0.12
C LEU A 25 -13.40 -3.54 -0.81
N LEU A 26 -13.99 -3.67 -1.99
CA LEU A 26 -14.12 -2.58 -2.95
C LEU A 26 -15.04 -1.48 -2.41
N VAL A 27 -16.17 -1.84 -1.83
CA VAL A 27 -17.11 -0.89 -1.18
C VAL A 27 -16.42 -0.18 -0.02
N LEU A 28 -15.71 -0.91 0.85
CA LEU A 28 -14.93 -0.32 1.92
C LEU A 28 -13.82 0.61 1.40
N GLY A 29 -13.18 0.24 0.29
CA GLY A 29 -12.21 1.10 -0.39
C GLY A 29 -12.83 2.39 -0.93
N LEU A 30 -14.02 2.32 -1.53
CA LEU A 30 -14.79 3.48 -1.99
C LEU A 30 -15.20 4.38 -0.83
N LEU A 31 -15.70 3.79 0.27
CA LEU A 31 -16.01 4.55 1.48
C LEU A 31 -14.76 5.24 2.03
N GLY A 32 -13.61 4.55 2.03
CA GLY A 32 -12.33 5.13 2.42
C GLY A 32 -11.92 6.33 1.55
N SER A 33 -12.16 6.26 0.24
CA SER A 33 -11.89 7.40 -0.66
C SER A 33 -12.79 8.60 -0.35
N LEU A 34 -14.08 8.37 -0.04
CA LEU A 34 -15.00 9.43 0.35
C LEU A 34 -14.58 10.08 1.68
N ILE A 35 -14.22 9.27 2.68
CA ILE A 35 -13.70 9.76 3.96
C ILE A 35 -12.42 10.56 3.76
N ALA A 36 -11.52 10.09 2.89
CA ALA A 36 -10.27 10.77 2.56
C ALA A 36 -10.50 12.15 1.94
N LEU A 37 -11.56 12.33 1.14
CA LEU A 37 -11.97 13.63 0.59
C LEU A 37 -12.49 14.59 1.67
N LEU A 38 -13.09 14.06 2.75
CA LEU A 38 -13.61 14.88 3.84
C LEU A 38 -12.51 15.33 4.82
N ASN A 39 -11.35 14.65 4.87
CA ASN A 39 -10.28 14.96 5.82
C ASN A 39 -9.82 16.43 5.82
N PRO A 40 -9.58 17.11 4.69
CA PRO A 40 -9.13 18.51 4.71
C PRO A 40 -10.29 19.52 4.83
N VAL A 41 -11.56 19.09 4.79
CA VAL A 41 -12.73 19.97 4.83
C VAL A 41 -12.87 20.71 6.17
N PRO A 42 -12.70 20.10 7.36
CA PRO A 42 -12.76 20.80 8.62
C PRO A 42 -11.77 21.98 8.71
N LEU A 43 -10.54 21.76 8.24
CA LEU A 43 -9.51 22.79 8.20
C LEU A 43 -9.91 23.95 7.28
N LYS A 44 -10.47 23.64 6.11
CA LYS A 44 -11.00 24.67 5.20
C LYS A 44 -12.08 25.51 5.89
N ILE A 45 -13.01 24.89 6.62
CA ILE A 45 -14.10 25.61 7.32
C ILE A 45 -13.52 26.56 8.37
N VAL A 46 -12.55 26.10 9.16
CA VAL A 46 -11.90 26.95 10.16
C VAL A 46 -11.23 28.15 9.50
N VAL A 47 -10.46 27.94 8.44
CA VAL A 47 -9.68 28.99 7.79
C VAL A 47 -10.58 29.99 7.03
N ASP A 48 -11.59 29.52 6.31
CA ASP A 48 -12.42 30.36 5.46
C ASP A 48 -13.56 31.00 6.24
N SER A 49 -14.19 30.34 7.23
CA SER A 49 -15.42 30.78 7.87
C SER A 49 -15.24 31.23 9.33
N VAL A 50 -14.19 30.74 10.04
CA VAL A 50 -13.90 31.18 11.41
C VAL A 50 -12.87 32.31 11.43
N LEU A 51 -11.75 32.11 10.70
CA LEU A 51 -10.68 33.14 10.62
C LEU A 51 -10.90 34.12 9.47
N GLY A 52 -11.59 33.71 8.42
CA GLY A 52 -12.00 34.55 7.30
C GLY A 52 -13.43 35.03 7.43
N THR A 53 -13.94 35.67 6.37
CA THR A 53 -15.30 36.24 6.29
C THR A 53 -16.20 35.49 5.31
N ARG A 54 -15.79 34.28 4.82
CA ARG A 54 -16.55 33.54 3.82
C ARG A 54 -17.70 32.75 4.46
N PRO A 55 -18.85 32.66 3.78
CA PRO A 55 -19.98 31.87 4.27
C PRO A 55 -19.62 30.38 4.35
N LEU A 56 -20.31 29.65 5.22
CA LEU A 56 -20.21 28.20 5.34
C LEU A 56 -20.47 27.51 3.99
N PRO A 57 -19.82 26.40 3.71
CA PRO A 57 -20.10 25.61 2.51
C PRO A 57 -21.58 25.20 2.42
N ALA A 58 -22.17 25.30 1.22
CA ALA A 58 -23.59 25.07 0.97
C ALA A 58 -24.11 23.69 1.43
N PHE A 59 -23.24 22.67 1.52
CA PHE A 59 -23.64 21.34 2.00
C PHE A 59 -23.77 21.23 3.53
N LEU A 60 -23.18 22.18 4.29
CA LEU A 60 -23.26 22.25 5.76
C LEU A 60 -24.34 23.23 6.24
N ALA A 61 -24.66 24.23 5.44
CA ALA A 61 -25.66 25.24 5.78
C ALA A 61 -27.01 24.62 6.22
N PRO A 62 -27.58 23.60 5.55
CA PRO A 62 -28.84 23.02 5.96
C PRO A 62 -28.77 22.12 7.20
N LEU A 63 -27.56 21.72 7.63
CA LEU A 63 -27.35 20.82 8.78
C LEU A 63 -27.20 21.56 10.11
N LEU A 64 -26.97 22.90 10.06
CA LEU A 64 -26.75 23.71 11.24
C LEU A 64 -27.92 24.72 11.43
N PRO A 65 -28.47 24.86 12.65
CA PRO A 65 -29.43 25.91 12.95
C PRO A 65 -28.83 27.30 12.66
N GLU A 66 -29.63 28.22 12.16
CA GLU A 66 -29.16 29.58 11.79
C GLU A 66 -28.46 30.31 12.94
N ALA A 67 -28.89 30.08 14.19
CA ALA A 67 -28.26 30.65 15.37
C ALA A 67 -26.81 30.17 15.58
N VAL A 68 -26.51 28.92 15.20
CA VAL A 68 -25.18 28.30 15.30
C VAL A 68 -24.29 28.78 14.13
N ALA A 69 -24.89 28.98 12.95
CA ALA A 69 -24.17 29.45 11.76
C ALA A 69 -23.64 30.88 11.88
N ARG A 70 -24.15 31.68 12.81
CA ARG A 70 -23.73 33.08 13.05
C ARG A 70 -22.65 33.24 14.11
N SER A 71 -22.37 32.25 14.93
CA SER A 71 -21.35 32.29 15.98
C SER A 71 -20.03 31.67 15.53
N PRO A 72 -18.92 32.42 15.45
CA PRO A 72 -17.61 31.88 15.09
C PRO A 72 -17.16 30.72 16.01
N ALA A 73 -17.47 30.81 17.30
CA ALA A 73 -17.16 29.77 18.27
C ALA A 73 -17.93 28.48 17.98
N ALA A 74 -19.22 28.58 17.63
CA ALA A 74 -20.03 27.40 17.30
C ALA A 74 -19.57 26.72 15.99
N ILE A 75 -19.18 27.52 14.98
CA ILE A 75 -18.58 26.97 13.75
C ILE A 75 -17.27 26.25 14.04
N LEU A 76 -16.42 26.80 14.91
CA LEU A 76 -15.17 26.17 15.33
C LEU A 76 -15.42 24.85 16.01
N PHE A 77 -16.32 24.78 17.01
CA PHE A 77 -16.67 23.52 17.68
C PHE A 77 -17.28 22.50 16.71
N GLY A 78 -18.10 22.96 15.75
CA GLY A 78 -18.66 22.13 14.69
C GLY A 78 -17.57 21.54 13.78
N ALA A 79 -16.58 22.34 13.37
CA ALA A 79 -15.45 21.91 12.58
C ALA A 79 -14.55 20.90 13.34
N ILE A 80 -14.32 21.12 14.64
CA ILE A 80 -13.60 20.17 15.51
C ILE A 80 -14.39 18.87 15.63
N GLY A 81 -15.69 18.94 15.88
CA GLY A 81 -16.56 17.76 15.93
C GLY A 81 -16.53 16.98 14.62
N MET A 82 -16.63 17.67 13.48
CA MET A 82 -16.51 17.06 12.15
C MET A 82 -15.14 16.39 11.96
N LEU A 83 -14.05 17.02 12.38
CA LEU A 83 -12.71 16.43 12.30
C LEU A 83 -12.62 15.13 13.08
N LEU A 84 -13.14 15.11 14.32
CA LEU A 84 -13.13 13.92 15.15
C LEU A 84 -13.99 12.80 14.55
N VAL A 85 -15.19 13.13 14.05
CA VAL A 85 -16.08 12.16 13.40
C VAL A 85 -15.46 11.58 12.14
N VAL A 86 -14.91 12.41 11.25
CA VAL A 86 -14.25 11.97 10.02
C VAL A 86 -13.03 11.10 10.34
N SER A 87 -12.24 11.48 11.36
CA SER A 87 -11.10 10.69 11.83
C SER A 87 -11.55 9.34 12.39
N ALA A 88 -12.57 9.32 13.24
CA ALA A 88 -13.12 8.09 13.82
C ALA A 88 -13.68 7.16 12.73
N LEU A 89 -14.43 7.69 11.77
CA LEU A 89 -14.93 6.94 10.63
C LEU A 89 -13.79 6.36 9.78
N GLY A 90 -12.71 7.13 9.58
CA GLY A 90 -11.52 6.66 8.89
C GLY A 90 -10.83 5.51 9.62
N GLN A 91 -10.70 5.57 10.94
CA GLN A 91 -10.12 4.49 11.74
C GLN A 91 -11.01 3.23 11.72
N LEU A 92 -12.32 3.39 11.87
CA LEU A 92 -13.26 2.28 11.78
C LEU A 92 -13.25 1.61 10.40
N GLN A 93 -13.24 2.42 9.34
CA GLN A 93 -13.11 1.93 7.96
C GLN A 93 -11.78 1.20 7.75
N GLY A 94 -10.67 1.76 8.25
CA GLY A 94 -9.35 1.12 8.18
C GLY A 94 -9.30 -0.22 8.90
N LEU A 95 -9.88 -0.28 10.10
CA LEU A 95 -10.00 -1.52 10.89
C LEU A 95 -10.86 -2.55 10.16
N GLY A 96 -12.05 -2.16 9.68
CA GLY A 96 -12.93 -3.04 8.90
C GLY A 96 -12.27 -3.54 7.62
N GLY A 97 -11.55 -2.66 6.92
CA GLY A 97 -10.79 -2.99 5.72
C GLY A 97 -9.65 -3.99 6.00
N THR A 98 -8.92 -3.80 7.09
CA THR A 98 -7.84 -4.72 7.50
C THR A 98 -8.40 -6.09 7.88
N LEU A 99 -9.45 -6.14 8.71
CA LEU A 99 -10.09 -7.39 9.10
C LEU A 99 -10.64 -8.17 7.90
N LEU A 100 -11.37 -7.47 7.02
CA LEU A 100 -11.95 -8.12 5.84
C LEU A 100 -10.87 -8.60 4.86
N ARG A 101 -9.79 -7.84 4.71
CA ARG A 101 -8.63 -8.22 3.88
C ARG A 101 -7.94 -9.47 4.45
N THR A 102 -7.66 -9.48 5.75
CA THR A 102 -7.05 -10.63 6.42
C THR A 102 -7.95 -11.86 6.32
N TYR A 103 -9.24 -11.70 6.62
CA TYR A 103 -10.20 -12.81 6.54
C TYR A 103 -10.29 -13.40 5.12
N LEU A 104 -10.39 -12.55 4.08
CA LEU A 104 -10.42 -12.98 2.70
C LEU A 104 -9.10 -13.69 2.31
N GLY A 105 -7.95 -13.13 2.73
CA GLY A 105 -6.63 -13.70 2.46
C GLY A 105 -6.50 -15.09 3.06
N GLU A 106 -6.78 -15.24 4.34
CA GLU A 106 -6.69 -16.54 5.04
C GLU A 106 -7.69 -17.56 4.47
N ARG A 107 -8.89 -17.12 4.11
CA ARG A 107 -9.89 -18.01 3.50
C ARG A 107 -9.44 -18.53 2.15
N LEU A 108 -8.87 -17.67 1.30
CA LEU A 108 -8.30 -18.07 0.02
C LEU A 108 -7.13 -19.06 0.18
N VAL A 109 -6.25 -18.80 1.15
CA VAL A 109 -5.11 -19.68 1.45
C VAL A 109 -5.60 -21.04 1.93
N LEU A 110 -6.58 -21.09 2.85
CA LEU A 110 -7.16 -22.35 3.34
C LEU A 110 -7.78 -23.18 2.21
N ASP A 111 -8.62 -22.55 1.39
CA ASP A 111 -9.28 -23.24 0.28
C ASP A 111 -8.26 -23.78 -0.75
N PHE A 112 -7.19 -23.01 -0.99
CA PHE A 112 -6.17 -23.44 -1.91
C PHE A 112 -5.30 -24.56 -1.33
N ARG A 113 -4.94 -24.47 -0.04
CA ARG A 113 -4.24 -25.56 0.66
C ARG A 113 -5.04 -26.85 0.64
N ALA A 114 -6.35 -26.77 0.94
CA ALA A 114 -7.22 -27.95 0.88
C ALA A 114 -7.24 -28.62 -0.49
N ARG A 115 -7.31 -27.80 -1.56
CA ARG A 115 -7.23 -28.33 -2.95
C ARG A 115 -5.88 -28.94 -3.27
N LEU A 116 -4.78 -28.31 -2.85
CA LEU A 116 -3.43 -28.86 -3.06
C LEU A 116 -3.25 -30.18 -2.32
N VAL A 117 -3.67 -30.28 -1.06
CA VAL A 117 -3.62 -31.52 -0.28
C VAL A 117 -4.41 -32.63 -0.97
N ASN A 118 -5.65 -32.34 -1.39
CA ASN A 118 -6.48 -33.33 -2.10
C ASN A 118 -5.82 -33.74 -3.43
N GLN A 119 -5.21 -32.82 -4.16
CA GLN A 119 -4.52 -33.12 -5.41
C GLN A 119 -3.27 -33.99 -5.17
N VAL A 120 -2.45 -33.64 -4.16
CA VAL A 120 -1.23 -34.36 -3.82
C VAL A 120 -1.57 -35.79 -3.39
N GLN A 121 -2.63 -36.03 -2.61
CA GLN A 121 -3.08 -37.36 -2.21
C GLN A 121 -3.54 -38.23 -3.38
N ARG A 122 -3.96 -37.62 -4.50
CA ARG A 122 -4.40 -38.36 -5.71
C ARG A 122 -3.28 -38.65 -6.70
N LEU A 123 -2.05 -38.16 -6.45
CA LEU A 123 -0.90 -38.42 -7.30
C LEU A 123 -0.37 -39.86 -7.07
N SER A 124 0.26 -40.41 -8.09
CA SER A 124 0.85 -41.77 -8.02
C SER A 124 1.98 -41.86 -7.00
N LEU A 125 2.19 -43.05 -6.44
CA LEU A 125 3.34 -43.34 -5.57
C LEU A 125 4.68 -43.02 -6.25
N SER A 126 4.80 -43.33 -7.54
CA SER A 126 5.99 -43.01 -8.34
C SER A 126 6.31 -41.51 -8.36
N TYR A 127 5.30 -40.63 -8.33
CA TYR A 127 5.52 -39.18 -8.21
C TYR A 127 6.12 -38.84 -6.83
N HIS A 128 5.59 -39.42 -5.76
CA HIS A 128 6.07 -39.19 -4.40
C HIS A 128 7.49 -39.71 -4.20
N ASP A 129 7.81 -40.86 -4.77
CA ASP A 129 9.15 -41.47 -4.71
C ASP A 129 10.18 -40.65 -5.50
N SER A 130 9.79 -40.07 -6.65
CA SER A 130 10.70 -39.33 -7.52
C SER A 130 10.95 -37.89 -7.06
N ARG A 131 9.96 -37.20 -6.46
CA ARG A 131 10.04 -35.79 -6.06
C ARG A 131 10.23 -35.58 -4.58
N GLY A 132 9.93 -36.57 -3.77
CA GLY A 132 9.94 -36.51 -2.31
C GLY A 132 8.78 -35.67 -1.74
N THR A 133 8.48 -35.89 -0.47
CA THR A 133 7.41 -35.23 0.27
C THR A 133 7.70 -33.73 0.53
N ALA A 134 8.99 -33.36 0.61
CA ALA A 134 9.42 -31.98 0.91
C ALA A 134 8.96 -30.96 -0.15
N ASP A 135 9.02 -31.29 -1.46
CA ASP A 135 8.55 -30.41 -2.54
C ASP A 135 7.03 -30.17 -2.43
N SER A 136 6.27 -31.21 -2.13
CA SER A 136 4.81 -31.10 -1.94
C SER A 136 4.45 -30.24 -0.74
N ILE A 137 5.14 -30.40 0.39
CA ILE A 137 4.95 -29.58 1.60
C ILE A 137 5.29 -28.13 1.31
N TYR A 138 6.41 -27.86 0.63
CA TYR A 138 6.81 -26.51 0.24
C TYR A 138 5.75 -25.82 -0.62
N ARG A 139 5.20 -26.50 -1.64
CA ARG A 139 4.15 -25.97 -2.51
C ARG A 139 2.87 -25.68 -1.74
N ILE A 140 2.44 -26.55 -0.85
CA ILE A 140 1.25 -26.35 -0.02
C ILE A 140 1.41 -25.12 0.91
N GLN A 141 2.62 -24.89 1.43
CA GLN A 141 2.87 -23.75 2.33
C GLN A 141 3.12 -22.45 1.57
N GLN A 142 4.01 -22.44 0.59
CA GLN A 142 4.49 -21.20 -0.04
C GLN A 142 3.63 -20.74 -1.23
N ASP A 143 3.22 -21.68 -2.11
CA ASP A 143 2.43 -21.30 -3.29
C ASP A 143 1.01 -20.87 -2.90
N ALA A 144 0.46 -21.41 -1.81
CA ALA A 144 -0.83 -20.97 -1.31
C ALA A 144 -0.80 -19.52 -0.81
N GLN A 145 0.27 -19.10 -0.13
CA GLN A 145 0.42 -17.70 0.31
C GLN A 145 0.63 -16.73 -0.85
N ALA A 146 1.21 -17.17 -1.97
CA ALA A 146 1.39 -16.33 -3.14
C ALA A 146 0.06 -15.84 -3.72
N ILE A 147 -1.04 -16.59 -3.57
CA ILE A 147 -2.38 -16.18 -4.03
C ILE A 147 -2.89 -15.00 -3.21
N GLN A 148 -2.75 -15.05 -1.88
CA GLN A 148 -3.12 -13.95 -1.00
C GLN A 148 -2.34 -12.69 -1.38
N SER A 149 -1.01 -12.79 -1.48
CA SER A 149 -0.16 -11.64 -1.79
C SER A 149 -0.44 -11.03 -3.16
N LEU A 150 -0.81 -11.82 -4.18
CA LEU A 150 -1.13 -11.32 -5.51
C LEU A 150 -2.53 -10.67 -5.59
N LEU A 151 -3.55 -11.33 -5.05
CA LEU A 151 -4.94 -10.87 -5.18
C LEU A 151 -5.32 -9.86 -4.10
N VAL A 152 -5.02 -10.16 -2.84
CA VAL A 152 -5.50 -9.37 -1.69
C VAL A 152 -4.54 -8.23 -1.36
N ASP A 153 -3.23 -8.49 -1.35
CA ASP A 153 -2.23 -7.49 -0.99
C ASP A 153 -1.69 -6.69 -2.19
N GLY A 154 -1.87 -7.21 -3.41
CA GLY A 154 -1.43 -6.55 -4.65
C GLY A 154 -2.58 -5.89 -5.42
N ALA A 155 -3.51 -6.68 -5.96
CA ALA A 155 -4.53 -6.18 -6.88
C ALA A 155 -5.56 -5.25 -6.21
N MET A 156 -6.03 -5.59 -5.00
CA MET A 156 -7.05 -4.78 -4.30
C MET A 156 -6.55 -3.40 -3.86
N PRO A 157 -5.38 -3.26 -3.21
CA PRO A 157 -4.82 -1.94 -2.91
C PRO A 157 -4.54 -1.11 -4.16
N ALA A 158 -4.07 -1.73 -5.26
CA ALA A 158 -3.82 -1.02 -6.51
C ALA A 158 -5.12 -0.45 -7.12
N LEU A 159 -6.22 -1.24 -7.09
CA LEU A 159 -7.53 -0.78 -7.56
C LEU A 159 -8.08 0.35 -6.68
N SER A 160 -8.03 0.18 -5.37
CA SER A 160 -8.45 1.22 -4.40
C SER A 160 -7.64 2.51 -4.57
N ALA A 161 -6.32 2.39 -4.76
CA ALA A 161 -5.43 3.52 -5.02
C ALA A 161 -5.78 4.26 -6.32
N ALA A 162 -6.08 3.52 -7.40
CA ALA A 162 -6.50 4.12 -8.68
C ALA A 162 -7.80 4.90 -8.55
N ILE A 163 -8.78 4.35 -7.81
CA ILE A 163 -10.07 5.03 -7.56
C ILE A 163 -9.84 6.30 -6.74
N THR A 164 -9.09 6.20 -5.64
CA THR A 164 -8.79 7.36 -4.77
C THR A 164 -8.06 8.45 -5.55
N LEU A 165 -7.07 8.09 -6.36
CA LEU A 165 -6.32 9.01 -7.22
C LEU A 165 -7.26 9.74 -8.19
N SER A 166 -8.09 8.99 -8.92
CA SER A 166 -9.04 9.53 -9.90
C SER A 166 -10.04 10.48 -9.25
N THR A 167 -10.56 10.11 -8.08
CA THR A 167 -11.53 10.93 -7.34
C THR A 167 -10.90 12.22 -6.81
N MET A 168 -9.68 12.15 -6.25
CA MET A 168 -8.95 13.33 -5.77
C MET A 168 -8.60 14.29 -6.90
N ILE A 169 -8.14 13.77 -8.05
CA ILE A 169 -7.87 14.60 -9.23
C ILE A 169 -9.16 15.27 -9.72
N ALA A 170 -10.27 14.53 -9.81
CA ALA A 170 -11.55 15.07 -10.25
C ALA A 170 -12.05 16.19 -9.33
N VAL A 171 -11.94 16.04 -8.00
CA VAL A 171 -12.33 17.06 -7.03
C VAL A 171 -11.39 18.28 -7.11
N THR A 172 -10.08 18.07 -7.22
CA THR A 172 -9.12 19.15 -7.38
C THR A 172 -9.38 19.93 -8.68
N ALA A 173 -9.71 19.24 -9.79
CA ALA A 173 -10.03 19.86 -11.07
C ALA A 173 -11.30 20.73 -11.01
N ARG A 174 -12.26 20.37 -10.15
CA ARG A 174 -13.46 21.21 -9.91
C ARG A 174 -13.18 22.42 -9.04
N LEU A 175 -12.14 22.40 -8.21
CA LEU A 175 -11.72 23.53 -7.40
C LEU A 175 -10.85 24.50 -8.21
N ASP A 176 -9.86 23.97 -8.90
CA ASP A 176 -8.94 24.70 -9.75
C ASP A 176 -8.30 23.75 -10.79
N GLY A 177 -8.60 24.00 -12.08
CA GLY A 177 -8.09 23.20 -13.18
C GLY A 177 -6.58 23.28 -13.36
N HIS A 178 -5.96 24.45 -13.06
CA HIS A 178 -4.52 24.62 -13.17
C HIS A 178 -3.78 23.81 -12.09
N LEU A 179 -4.27 23.84 -10.85
CA LEU A 179 -3.69 23.06 -9.76
C LEU A 179 -3.85 21.55 -9.99
N ALA A 180 -4.99 21.12 -10.56
CA ALA A 180 -5.19 19.73 -10.94
C ALA A 180 -4.23 19.29 -12.07
N LEU A 181 -3.99 20.16 -13.05
CA LEU A 181 -3.04 19.87 -14.12
C LEU A 181 -1.61 19.75 -13.58
N VAL A 182 -1.20 20.65 -12.67
CA VAL A 182 0.11 20.55 -12.01
C VAL A 182 0.22 19.25 -11.21
N ALA A 183 -0.82 18.89 -10.44
CA ALA A 183 -0.86 17.62 -9.71
C ALA A 183 -0.72 16.40 -10.65
N LEU A 184 -1.39 16.45 -11.80
CA LEU A 184 -1.30 15.40 -12.83
C LEU A 184 0.09 15.35 -13.48
N CYS A 185 0.73 16.50 -13.72
CA CYS A 185 2.10 16.57 -14.28
C CYS A 185 3.16 15.93 -13.37
N ILE A 186 2.90 15.79 -12.07
CA ILE A 186 3.82 15.11 -11.15
C ILE A 186 3.68 13.58 -11.22
N CYS A 187 2.53 13.06 -11.64
CA CYS A 187 2.31 11.61 -11.72
C CYS A 187 3.26 10.90 -12.71
N PRO A 188 3.53 11.41 -13.94
CA PRO A 188 4.46 10.78 -14.87
C PRO A 188 5.89 10.63 -14.33
N PRO A 189 6.54 11.65 -13.74
CA PRO A 189 7.86 11.50 -13.12
C PRO A 189 7.88 10.43 -12.01
N LEU A 190 6.86 10.39 -11.15
CA LEU A 190 6.73 9.39 -10.10
C LEU A 190 6.55 7.98 -10.68
N ALA A 191 5.70 7.83 -11.69
CA ALA A 191 5.50 6.56 -12.38
C ALA A 191 6.77 6.09 -13.11
N PHE A 192 7.49 7.00 -13.74
CA PHE A 192 8.77 6.71 -14.39
C PHE A 192 9.81 6.23 -13.37
N LEU A 193 9.93 6.94 -12.24
CA LEU A 193 10.84 6.59 -11.17
C LEU A 193 10.54 5.20 -10.62
N SER A 194 9.26 4.93 -10.32
CA SER A 194 8.80 3.61 -9.86
C SER A 194 9.12 2.51 -10.86
N ARG A 195 8.84 2.76 -12.16
CA ARG A 195 9.12 1.79 -13.23
C ARG A 195 10.62 1.51 -13.39
N ALA A 196 11.47 2.53 -13.22
CA ALA A 196 12.93 2.40 -13.34
C ALA A 196 13.56 1.65 -12.15
N TYR A 197 13.05 1.88 -10.93
CA TYR A 197 13.61 1.27 -9.71
C TYR A 197 13.07 -0.13 -9.42
N ARG A 198 11.81 -0.42 -9.75
CA ARG A 198 11.15 -1.70 -9.49
C ARG A 198 11.97 -2.93 -9.92
N PRO A 199 12.51 -3.04 -11.14
CA PRO A 199 13.30 -4.21 -11.56
C PRO A 199 14.61 -4.33 -10.78
N ARG A 200 15.25 -3.19 -10.43
CA ARG A 200 16.50 -3.17 -9.67
C ARG A 200 16.29 -3.65 -8.24
N VAL A 201 15.27 -3.13 -7.56
CA VAL A 201 14.88 -3.56 -6.20
C VAL A 201 14.52 -5.05 -6.20
N ARG A 202 13.72 -5.50 -7.16
CA ARG A 202 13.33 -6.92 -7.30
C ARG A 202 14.52 -7.85 -7.54
N LYS A 203 15.48 -7.43 -8.36
CA LYS A 203 16.72 -8.19 -8.62
C LYS A 203 17.54 -8.31 -7.34
N GLN A 204 17.74 -7.21 -6.63
CA GLN A 204 18.52 -7.17 -5.39
C GLN A 204 17.83 -7.97 -4.27
N ALA A 205 16.51 -7.88 -4.12
CA ALA A 205 15.75 -8.66 -3.16
C ALA A 205 15.88 -10.18 -3.42
N ARG A 206 15.86 -10.61 -4.69
CA ARG A 206 16.10 -12.01 -5.05
C ARG A 206 17.52 -12.47 -4.68
N GLN A 207 18.51 -11.59 -4.85
CA GLN A 207 19.90 -11.90 -4.47
C GLN A 207 20.03 -12.07 -2.96
N VAL A 208 19.42 -11.18 -2.17
CA VAL A 208 19.36 -11.32 -0.70
C VAL A 208 18.76 -12.67 -0.31
N LYS A 209 17.58 -13.01 -0.87
CA LYS A 209 16.92 -14.27 -0.57
C LYS A 209 17.78 -15.50 -0.93
N LYS A 210 18.52 -15.45 -2.06
CA LYS A 210 19.44 -16.51 -2.45
C LYS A 210 20.58 -16.70 -1.45
N LEU A 211 21.19 -15.60 -0.98
CA LEU A 211 22.29 -15.65 -0.02
C LEU A 211 21.81 -16.13 1.36
N GLU A 212 20.64 -15.68 1.81
CA GLU A 212 20.00 -16.18 3.04
C GLU A 212 19.73 -17.69 2.97
N SER A 213 19.21 -18.15 1.85
CA SER A 213 18.98 -19.58 1.62
C SER A 213 20.29 -20.38 1.64
N SER A 214 21.39 -19.81 1.10
CA SER A 214 22.71 -20.48 1.14
C SER A 214 23.30 -20.56 2.55
N ALA A 215 23.08 -19.53 3.38
CA ALA A 215 23.48 -19.57 4.79
C ALA A 215 22.68 -20.62 5.58
N LEU A 216 21.35 -20.71 5.35
CA LEU A 216 20.51 -21.72 5.94
C LEU A 216 20.91 -23.15 5.51
N ALA A 217 21.35 -23.34 4.27
CA ALA A 217 21.82 -24.65 3.79
C ALA A 217 23.05 -25.13 4.57
N VAL A 218 23.98 -24.22 4.95
CA VAL A 218 25.11 -24.56 5.82
C VAL A 218 24.62 -25.05 7.18
N VAL A 219 23.64 -24.40 7.78
CA VAL A 219 23.06 -24.82 9.08
C VAL A 219 22.43 -26.21 8.95
N GLN A 220 21.65 -26.46 7.89
CA GLN A 220 21.02 -27.75 7.68
C GLN A 220 22.05 -28.87 7.47
N GLU A 221 23.12 -28.62 6.69
CA GLU A 221 24.22 -29.55 6.49
C GLU A 221 24.93 -29.87 7.80
N THR A 222 25.31 -28.82 8.56
CA THR A 222 26.01 -28.97 9.85
C THR A 222 25.17 -29.74 10.87
N LEU A 223 23.87 -29.39 10.99
CA LEU A 223 22.99 -30.09 11.93
C LEU A 223 22.67 -31.52 11.47
N GLY A 224 22.58 -31.77 10.16
CA GLY A 224 22.41 -33.10 9.60
C GLY A 224 23.60 -34.03 9.85
N ALA A 225 24.82 -33.47 9.87
CA ALA A 225 26.07 -34.17 10.15
C ALA A 225 26.62 -33.90 11.57
N LEU A 226 25.78 -33.50 12.53
CA LEU A 226 26.22 -33.05 13.84
C LEU A 226 27.12 -34.01 14.59
N ARG A 227 26.85 -35.33 14.47
CA ARG A 227 27.68 -36.39 15.08
C ARG A 227 29.11 -36.35 14.54
N VAL A 228 29.25 -36.14 13.22
CA VAL A 228 30.56 -36.06 12.55
C VAL A 228 31.30 -34.79 12.97
N VAL A 229 30.62 -33.66 12.95
CA VAL A 229 31.18 -32.35 13.40
C VAL A 229 31.71 -32.50 14.83
N LYS A 230 30.94 -33.09 15.74
CA LYS A 230 31.32 -33.33 17.13
C LYS A 230 32.48 -34.31 17.26
N ALA A 231 32.47 -35.39 16.51
CA ALA A 231 33.53 -36.41 16.56
C ALA A 231 34.90 -35.86 16.12
N PHE A 232 34.90 -34.89 15.18
CA PHE A 232 36.13 -34.26 14.68
C PHE A 232 36.43 -32.90 15.31
N GLY A 233 35.64 -32.39 16.27
CA GLY A 233 35.84 -31.09 16.94
C GLY A 233 35.81 -29.90 15.97
N GLN A 234 35.00 -29.94 14.90
CA GLN A 234 35.00 -28.95 13.83
C GLN A 234 33.90 -27.85 14.02
N GLU A 235 33.37 -27.67 15.22
CA GLU A 235 32.30 -26.72 15.50
C GLU A 235 32.68 -25.28 15.14
N ALA A 236 33.91 -24.87 15.47
CA ALA A 236 34.42 -23.53 15.18
C ALA A 236 34.47 -23.26 13.67
N ARG A 237 34.94 -24.25 12.89
CA ARG A 237 35.05 -24.17 11.43
C ARG A 237 33.68 -24.05 10.77
N GLU A 238 32.69 -24.83 11.21
CA GLU A 238 31.33 -24.76 10.66
C GLU A 238 30.65 -23.42 11.06
N THR A 239 30.91 -22.92 12.26
CA THR A 239 30.46 -21.59 12.67
C THR A 239 31.06 -20.49 11.79
N GLU A 240 32.36 -20.55 11.52
CA GLU A 240 33.04 -19.59 10.63
C GLU A 240 32.47 -19.65 9.20
N ARG A 241 32.24 -20.86 8.67
CA ARG A 241 31.61 -21.07 7.36
C ARG A 241 30.21 -20.45 7.30
N PHE A 242 29.40 -20.63 8.33
CA PHE A 242 28.09 -19.99 8.45
C PHE A 242 28.22 -18.46 8.50
N MET A 243 29.07 -17.93 9.37
CA MET A 243 29.29 -16.48 9.54
C MET A 243 29.73 -15.83 8.23
N HIS A 244 30.61 -16.49 7.46
CA HIS A 244 31.01 -16.01 6.13
C HIS A 244 29.79 -15.86 5.20
N ARG A 245 28.96 -16.90 5.07
CA ARG A 245 27.75 -16.86 4.25
C ARG A 245 26.72 -15.86 4.73
N ALA A 246 26.53 -15.77 6.04
CA ALA A 246 25.61 -14.81 6.65
C ALA A 246 26.05 -13.34 6.41
N SER A 247 27.38 -13.06 6.47
CA SER A 247 27.93 -11.73 6.19
C SER A 247 27.76 -11.31 4.73
N GLU A 248 27.84 -12.23 3.78
CA GLU A 248 27.51 -11.97 2.37
C GLU A 248 26.03 -11.54 2.24
N GLY A 249 25.13 -12.26 2.93
CA GLY A 249 23.70 -11.93 3.01
C GLY A 249 23.44 -10.53 3.62
N MET A 250 24.13 -10.21 4.73
CA MET A 250 24.07 -8.90 5.37
C MET A 250 24.49 -7.78 4.42
N THR A 251 25.61 -7.95 3.73
CA THR A 251 26.11 -6.96 2.75
C THR A 251 25.11 -6.75 1.60
N ALA A 252 24.51 -7.82 1.09
CA ALA A 252 23.48 -7.72 0.05
C ALA A 252 22.22 -7.01 0.57
N ARG A 253 21.82 -7.24 1.83
CA ARG A 253 20.68 -6.58 2.46
C ARG A 253 20.94 -5.09 2.66
N LEU A 254 22.15 -4.69 3.05
CA LEU A 254 22.55 -3.28 3.13
C LEU A 254 22.48 -2.58 1.76
N ARG A 255 22.95 -3.24 0.69
CA ARG A 255 22.82 -2.71 -0.68
C ARG A 255 21.37 -2.55 -1.09
N LEU A 256 20.50 -3.49 -0.75
CA LEU A 256 19.05 -3.39 -0.98
C LEU A 256 18.46 -2.21 -0.20
N ALA A 257 18.79 -2.05 1.07
CA ALA A 257 18.34 -0.94 1.91
C ALA A 257 18.77 0.43 1.35
N LEU A 258 20.03 0.55 0.89
CA LEU A 258 20.51 1.76 0.22
C LEU A 258 19.75 2.05 -1.07
N LEU A 259 19.45 1.03 -1.88
CA LEU A 259 18.67 1.20 -3.11
C LEU A 259 17.24 1.66 -2.81
N GLN A 260 16.59 1.08 -1.80
CA GLN A 260 15.26 1.48 -1.33
C GLN A 260 15.27 2.88 -0.73
N GLY A 261 16.30 3.23 0.05
CA GLY A 261 16.49 4.57 0.61
C GLY A 261 16.64 5.64 -0.47
N ARG A 262 17.49 5.38 -1.49
CA ARG A 262 17.64 6.28 -2.65
C ARG A 262 16.33 6.47 -3.41
N TYR A 263 15.60 5.39 -3.64
CA TYR A 263 14.28 5.44 -4.27
C TYR A 263 13.32 6.30 -3.44
N GLY A 264 13.23 6.05 -2.13
CA GLY A 264 12.38 6.83 -1.22
C GLY A 264 12.76 8.32 -1.18
N ALA A 265 14.05 8.65 -1.16
CA ALA A 265 14.53 10.03 -1.20
C ALA A 265 14.16 10.74 -2.50
N LEU A 266 14.32 10.08 -3.66
CA LEU A 266 13.92 10.64 -4.95
C LEU A 266 12.41 10.84 -5.05
N LEU A 267 11.61 9.88 -4.57
CA LEU A 267 10.15 10.05 -4.46
C LEU A 267 9.79 11.25 -3.57
N GLY A 268 10.43 11.34 -2.40
CA GLY A 268 10.21 12.45 -1.46
C GLY A 268 10.54 13.80 -2.07
N LEU A 269 11.68 13.93 -2.75
CA LEU A 269 12.09 15.16 -3.44
C LEU A 269 11.15 15.51 -4.59
N THR A 270 10.74 14.55 -5.40
CA THR A 270 9.79 14.77 -6.50
C THR A 270 8.44 15.26 -5.95
N THR A 271 7.95 14.67 -4.88
CA THR A 271 6.69 15.10 -4.24
C THR A 271 6.83 16.47 -3.59
N ALA A 272 7.97 16.78 -2.95
CA ALA A 272 8.23 18.08 -2.36
C ALA A 272 8.28 19.20 -3.42
N LEU A 273 8.98 18.95 -4.55
CA LEU A 273 9.01 19.88 -5.69
C LEU A 273 7.60 20.14 -6.23
N GLY A 274 6.82 19.09 -6.42
CA GLY A 274 5.44 19.23 -6.87
C GLY A 274 4.58 20.03 -5.91
N THR A 275 4.70 19.78 -4.62
CA THR A 275 3.99 20.53 -3.59
C THR A 275 4.43 22.00 -3.57
N ALA A 276 5.73 22.28 -3.76
CA ALA A 276 6.25 23.66 -3.85
C ALA A 276 5.68 24.41 -5.07
N VAL A 277 5.59 23.76 -6.23
CA VAL A 277 5.00 24.36 -7.44
C VAL A 277 3.51 24.67 -7.23
N VAL A 278 2.76 23.72 -6.64
CA VAL A 278 1.33 23.92 -6.32
C VAL A 278 1.16 25.06 -5.31
N LEU A 279 2.03 25.17 -4.31
CA LEU A 279 2.00 26.25 -3.35
C LEU A 279 2.27 27.60 -4.02
N LEU A 280 3.29 27.67 -4.90
CA LEU A 280 3.64 28.90 -5.63
C LEU A 280 2.46 29.40 -6.48
N ILE A 281 1.88 28.53 -7.31
CA ILE A 281 0.74 28.87 -8.17
C ILE A 281 -0.50 29.15 -7.33
N GLY A 282 -0.76 28.33 -6.32
CA GLY A 282 -1.93 28.46 -5.45
C GLY A 282 -1.95 29.76 -4.66
N VAL A 283 -0.80 30.23 -4.14
CA VAL A 283 -0.69 31.54 -3.49
C VAL A 283 -1.00 32.68 -4.49
N GLY A 284 -0.56 32.56 -5.75
CA GLY A 284 -0.93 33.48 -6.82
C GLY A 284 -2.45 33.54 -7.03
N HIS A 285 -3.12 32.38 -7.10
CA HIS A 285 -4.58 32.28 -7.24
C HIS A 285 -5.34 32.79 -6.00
N VAL A 286 -4.80 32.64 -4.81
CA VAL A 286 -5.39 33.22 -3.59
C VAL A 286 -5.27 34.72 -3.62
N ARG A 287 -4.13 35.30 -4.02
CA ARG A 287 -3.94 36.74 -4.14
C ARG A 287 -4.83 37.39 -5.21
N SER A 288 -5.09 36.69 -6.29
CA SER A 288 -6.01 37.14 -7.35
C SER A 288 -7.49 36.90 -7.02
N GLY A 289 -7.81 36.30 -5.87
CA GLY A 289 -9.19 36.04 -5.44
C GLY A 289 -9.87 34.84 -6.10
N VAL A 290 -9.16 34.09 -6.96
CA VAL A 290 -9.68 32.89 -7.66
C VAL A 290 -9.93 31.75 -6.66
N LEU A 291 -9.05 31.59 -5.67
CA LEU A 291 -9.16 30.58 -4.63
C LEU A 291 -9.27 31.21 -3.24
N SER A 292 -9.90 30.49 -2.29
CA SER A 292 -9.75 30.80 -0.87
C SER A 292 -8.48 30.18 -0.29
N LEU A 293 -8.02 30.73 0.83
CA LEU A 293 -6.91 30.13 1.58
C LEU A 293 -7.25 28.71 2.03
N GLY A 294 -8.50 28.50 2.50
CA GLY A 294 -8.98 27.18 2.89
C GLY A 294 -9.05 26.18 1.71
N GLN A 295 -9.42 26.65 0.51
CA GLN A 295 -9.37 25.82 -0.70
C GLN A 295 -7.94 25.42 -1.07
N LEU A 296 -6.98 26.34 -0.97
CA LEU A 296 -5.57 26.03 -1.19
C LEU A 296 -5.07 24.97 -0.21
N LEU A 297 -5.37 25.10 1.08
CA LEU A 297 -5.01 24.12 2.10
C LEU A 297 -5.67 22.75 1.85
N MET A 298 -6.91 22.76 1.36
CA MET A 298 -7.62 21.53 0.99
C MET A 298 -6.94 20.83 -0.18
N VAL A 299 -6.54 21.55 -1.22
CA VAL A 299 -5.78 21.00 -2.37
C VAL A 299 -4.44 20.45 -1.90
N MET A 300 -3.72 21.15 -1.02
CA MET A 300 -2.46 20.64 -0.46
C MET A 300 -2.65 19.35 0.36
N GLY A 301 -3.75 19.27 1.12
CA GLY A 301 -4.14 18.07 1.84
C GLY A 301 -4.40 16.87 0.89
N TYR A 302 -5.08 17.12 -0.23
CA TYR A 302 -5.29 16.09 -1.26
C TYR A 302 -3.99 15.64 -1.92
N LEU A 303 -3.08 16.56 -2.23
CA LEU A 303 -1.77 16.22 -2.79
C LEU A 303 -0.96 15.32 -1.85
N GLY A 304 -0.97 15.61 -0.54
CA GLY A 304 -0.31 14.77 0.45
C GLY A 304 -0.81 13.33 0.45
N GLN A 305 -2.11 13.13 0.23
CA GLN A 305 -2.74 11.80 0.15
C GLN A 305 -2.58 11.15 -1.23
N LEU A 306 -2.58 11.93 -2.31
CA LEU A 306 -2.48 11.48 -3.70
C LEU A 306 -1.18 10.71 -3.98
N TYR A 307 -0.09 11.09 -3.31
CA TYR A 307 1.21 10.45 -3.52
C TYR A 307 1.44 9.22 -2.64
N GLN A 308 0.61 8.95 -1.63
CA GLN A 308 0.75 7.79 -0.75
C GLN A 308 0.68 6.44 -1.51
N PRO A 309 -0.30 6.21 -2.42
CA PRO A 309 -0.37 4.98 -3.19
C PRO A 309 0.86 4.72 -4.06
N LEU A 310 1.51 5.78 -4.53
CA LEU A 310 2.69 5.68 -5.39
C LEU A 310 3.97 5.32 -4.62
N LYS A 311 3.96 5.46 -3.28
CA LYS A 311 5.07 5.08 -2.39
C LYS A 311 5.05 3.59 -2.03
N THR A 312 3.92 2.91 -2.22
CA THR A 312 3.71 1.52 -1.75
C THR A 312 4.10 0.47 -2.82
N ILE A 313 4.90 0.86 -3.80
CA ILE A 313 5.42 -0.03 -4.85
C ILE A 313 6.75 -0.67 -4.38
#